data_614f42f8e6ccf888beabcc67a9784452
#
_entry.id   614f42f8e6ccf888beabcc67a9784452
#
_cell.length_a   1.000
_cell.length_b   1.000
_cell.length_c   1.000
_cell.angle_alpha   90.00
_cell.angle_beta   90.00
_cell.angle_gamma   90.00
#
_symmetry.space_group_name_H-M   'P 1'
#
loop_
_entity.id
_entity.type
_entity.pdbx_description
1 polymer ?
#
loop_
_entity_poly.entity_id
_entity_poly.type
_entity_poly.pdbx_seq_one_letter_code
_entity_poly.pdbx_strand_id
1 'polypeptide(L)'
;MDMNMLGGAGAAGGANDLIKDSDTAHFVADVIEASRSVPVIVDFWATWCGPCRQLGPALEKAVLEAKGKVRLVKIDVDKNQQLAAQMRIQSIPAVFAFVDGRPVDGFMGALPESQIKQFIDRLAGGAGAAAEQIEALLAEANEALQMNNPGGAAELFAGILQQLDPENAKAFAGLIRAQLAMGDAE
;
A
#
# COMPACT_ATOMS: atom_id res chain seq x y z
N MET A 1 27.19 -1.58 -40.00
CA MET A 1 27.11 -0.27 -39.32
C MET A 1 25.63 -0.01 -39.12
N ASP A 2 25.09 -0.37 -37.99
CA ASP A 2 23.74 0.07 -37.63
C ASP A 2 23.65 0.18 -36.12
N MET A 3 23.54 1.41 -35.67
CA MET A 3 23.33 1.80 -34.31
C MET A 3 21.89 1.49 -33.94
N ASN A 4 21.66 0.57 -33.03
CA ASN A 4 20.35 0.33 -32.48
C ASN A 4 20.12 1.21 -31.26
N MET A 5 19.17 2.11 -31.42
CA MET A 5 18.71 3.03 -30.39
C MET A 5 18.00 2.27 -29.24
N LEU A 6 18.45 2.54 -28.05
CA LEU A 6 17.78 2.24 -26.81
C LEU A 6 16.48 3.05 -26.70
N GLY A 7 15.38 2.40 -27.00
CA GLY A 7 14.04 2.87 -26.69
C GLY A 7 13.66 2.42 -25.29
N GLY A 8 13.69 3.32 -24.31
CA GLY A 8 13.10 3.10 -23.00
C GLY A 8 11.58 3.02 -23.14
N ALA A 9 11.02 1.82 -23.14
CA ALA A 9 9.59 1.60 -23.03
C ALA A 9 9.20 1.68 -21.58
N GLY A 10 8.55 2.76 -21.18
CA GLY A 10 7.73 2.77 -19.98
C GLY A 10 6.63 1.73 -20.13
N ALA A 11 6.72 0.64 -19.40
CA ALA A 11 5.72 -0.40 -19.40
C ALA A 11 4.43 0.14 -18.79
N ALA A 12 3.46 0.45 -19.63
CA ALA A 12 2.06 0.45 -19.21
C ALA A 12 1.71 -1.00 -18.87
N GLY A 13 1.65 -1.32 -17.57
CA GLY A 13 1.28 -2.64 -17.08
C GLY A 13 -0.08 -3.05 -17.66
N GLY A 14 -0.10 -4.15 -18.41
CA GLY A 14 -1.33 -4.72 -18.96
C GLY A 14 -2.26 -5.17 -17.82
N ALA A 15 -3.52 -5.44 -18.14
CA ALA A 15 -4.51 -5.93 -17.18
C ALA A 15 -4.03 -7.17 -16.39
N ASN A 16 -3.12 -7.97 -16.94
CA ASN A 16 -2.48 -9.11 -16.30
C ASN A 16 -1.51 -8.72 -15.17
N ASP A 17 -1.00 -7.49 -15.14
CA ASP A 17 -0.11 -7.04 -14.06
C ASP A 17 -0.89 -6.49 -12.87
N LEU A 18 -2.17 -6.14 -13.05
CA LEU A 18 -3.01 -5.59 -12.00
C LEU A 18 -3.74 -6.67 -11.20
N ILE A 19 -3.98 -7.84 -11.79
CA ILE A 19 -4.68 -8.96 -11.17
C ILE A 19 -3.84 -10.21 -11.36
N LYS A 20 -3.50 -10.88 -10.26
CA LYS A 20 -2.62 -12.04 -10.25
C LYS A 20 -3.13 -13.12 -9.30
N ASP A 21 -3.11 -14.38 -9.76
CA ASP A 21 -3.17 -15.52 -8.85
C ASP A 21 -1.78 -15.74 -8.22
N SER A 22 -1.73 -15.98 -6.92
CA SER A 22 -0.50 -16.19 -6.19
C SER A 22 -0.63 -17.34 -5.18
N ASP A 23 0.44 -17.66 -4.52
CA ASP A 23 0.55 -18.76 -3.58
C ASP A 23 1.43 -18.42 -2.37
N THR A 24 1.55 -19.37 -1.45
CA THR A 24 2.34 -19.21 -0.22
C THR A 24 3.80 -18.84 -0.50
N ALA A 25 4.41 -19.39 -1.55
CA ALA A 25 5.82 -19.16 -1.86
C ALA A 25 6.08 -17.75 -2.39
N HIS A 26 5.11 -17.18 -3.11
CA HIS A 26 5.23 -15.87 -3.75
C HIS A 26 4.57 -14.74 -2.96
N PHE A 27 3.86 -15.04 -1.86
CA PHE A 27 3.10 -14.06 -1.09
C PHE A 27 3.94 -12.86 -0.64
N VAL A 28 5.16 -13.09 -0.19
CA VAL A 28 6.06 -12.01 0.24
C VAL A 28 6.34 -11.05 -0.91
N ALA A 29 6.72 -11.57 -2.07
CA ALA A 29 7.03 -10.74 -3.24
C ALA A 29 5.78 -10.07 -3.82
N ASP A 30 4.70 -10.83 -3.98
CA ASP A 30 3.49 -10.39 -4.67
C ASP A 30 2.60 -9.47 -3.82
N VAL A 31 2.71 -9.55 -2.49
CA VAL A 31 1.88 -8.78 -1.56
C VAL A 31 2.72 -7.86 -0.69
N ILE A 32 3.64 -8.39 0.11
CA ILE A 32 4.36 -7.59 1.11
C ILE A 32 5.28 -6.57 0.44
N GLU A 33 6.13 -7.01 -0.48
CA GLU A 33 7.06 -6.11 -1.18
C GLU A 33 6.33 -5.23 -2.20
N ALA A 34 5.39 -5.81 -2.97
CA ALA A 34 4.61 -5.06 -3.95
C ALA A 34 3.78 -3.93 -3.31
N SER A 35 3.26 -4.14 -2.09
CA SER A 35 2.46 -3.13 -1.37
C SER A 35 3.25 -1.92 -0.90
N ARG A 36 4.58 -1.94 -0.99
CA ARG A 36 5.44 -0.78 -0.73
C ARG A 36 5.36 0.28 -1.85
N SER A 37 4.96 -0.14 -3.04
CA SER A 37 4.84 0.76 -4.20
C SER A 37 3.41 1.12 -4.53
N VAL A 38 2.48 0.16 -4.38
CA VAL A 38 1.05 0.31 -4.72
C VAL A 38 0.25 -0.54 -3.75
N PRO A 39 -0.87 -0.06 -3.19
CA PRO A 39 -1.74 -0.88 -2.37
C PRO A 39 -2.10 -2.20 -3.04
N VAL A 40 -1.98 -3.30 -2.32
CA VAL A 40 -2.31 -4.64 -2.79
C VAL A 40 -3.52 -5.17 -2.03
N ILE A 41 -4.54 -5.54 -2.77
CA ILE A 41 -5.74 -6.19 -2.25
C ILE A 41 -5.54 -7.70 -2.40
N VAL A 42 -5.75 -8.45 -1.33
CA VAL A 42 -5.66 -9.91 -1.33
C VAL A 42 -7.04 -10.50 -1.14
N ASP A 43 -7.49 -11.29 -2.11
CA ASP A 43 -8.76 -12.03 -2.09
C ASP A 43 -8.49 -13.51 -1.76
N PHE A 44 -8.89 -13.93 -0.57
CA PHE A 44 -8.87 -15.35 -0.17
C PHE A 44 -10.19 -16.00 -0.57
N TRP A 45 -10.10 -16.97 -1.47
CA TRP A 45 -11.25 -17.61 -2.12
C TRP A 45 -11.08 -19.12 -2.25
N ALA A 46 -12.14 -19.82 -2.65
CA ALA A 46 -12.10 -21.23 -3.06
C ALA A 46 -13.10 -21.51 -4.17
N THR A 47 -12.89 -22.59 -4.91
CA THR A 47 -13.72 -22.98 -6.05
C THR A 47 -15.17 -23.33 -5.65
N TRP A 48 -15.36 -23.88 -4.46
CA TRP A 48 -16.66 -24.27 -3.90
C TRP A 48 -17.43 -23.13 -3.24
N CYS A 49 -16.81 -21.98 -3.07
CA CYS A 49 -17.38 -20.83 -2.37
C CYS A 49 -18.33 -20.03 -3.28
N GLY A 50 -19.63 -20.15 -3.03
CA GLY A 50 -20.66 -19.43 -3.80
C GLY A 50 -20.52 -17.90 -3.76
N PRO A 51 -20.41 -17.27 -2.57
CA PRO A 51 -20.21 -15.82 -2.45
C PRO A 51 -18.90 -15.31 -3.11
N CYS A 52 -17.83 -16.12 -3.11
CA CYS A 52 -16.57 -15.78 -3.78
C CYS A 52 -16.76 -15.61 -5.30
N ARG A 53 -17.65 -16.40 -5.90
CA ARG A 53 -17.96 -16.31 -7.34
C ARG A 53 -18.68 -15.01 -7.72
N GLN A 54 -19.35 -14.38 -6.77
CA GLN A 54 -19.98 -13.07 -6.96
C GLN A 54 -18.99 -11.94 -6.69
N LEU A 55 -18.20 -12.05 -5.62
CA LEU A 55 -17.25 -11.04 -5.20
C LEU A 55 -16.08 -10.90 -6.19
N GLY A 56 -15.51 -12.01 -6.65
CA GLY A 56 -14.31 -12.03 -7.50
C GLY A 56 -14.43 -11.11 -8.72
N PRO A 57 -15.42 -11.31 -9.60
CA PRO A 57 -15.60 -10.47 -10.78
C PRO A 57 -15.85 -8.99 -10.45
N ALA A 58 -16.60 -8.69 -9.40
CA ALA A 58 -16.87 -7.32 -8.97
C ALA A 58 -15.60 -6.63 -8.46
N LEU A 59 -14.76 -7.36 -7.71
CA LEU A 59 -13.48 -6.88 -7.21
C LEU A 59 -12.48 -6.65 -8.36
N GLU A 60 -12.39 -7.60 -9.29
CA GLU A 60 -11.55 -7.48 -10.49
C GLU A 60 -11.93 -6.25 -11.32
N LYS A 61 -13.21 -6.06 -11.58
CA LYS A 61 -13.73 -4.88 -12.31
C LYS A 61 -13.32 -3.58 -11.63
N ALA A 62 -13.54 -3.46 -10.33
CA ALA A 62 -13.24 -2.25 -9.59
C ALA A 62 -11.72 -1.96 -9.52
N VAL A 63 -10.87 -3.00 -9.44
CA VAL A 63 -9.41 -2.86 -9.51
C VAL A 63 -8.96 -2.36 -10.89
N LEU A 64 -9.54 -2.88 -11.96
CA LEU A 64 -9.25 -2.41 -13.32
C LEU A 64 -9.68 -0.94 -13.54
N GLU A 65 -10.83 -0.55 -12.98
CA GLU A 65 -11.32 0.83 -13.01
C GLU A 65 -10.41 1.81 -12.25
N ALA A 66 -9.66 1.32 -11.24
CA ALA A 66 -8.68 2.11 -10.50
C ALA A 66 -7.37 2.37 -11.28
N LYS A 67 -7.21 1.80 -12.48
CA LYS A 67 -6.14 2.12 -13.45
C LYS A 67 -4.72 2.07 -12.87
N GLY A 68 -4.41 1.02 -12.12
CA GLY A 68 -3.08 0.78 -11.56
C GLY A 68 -2.82 1.47 -10.22
N LYS A 69 -3.78 2.17 -9.63
CA LYS A 69 -3.67 2.74 -8.28
C LYS A 69 -3.73 1.69 -7.17
N VAL A 70 -4.23 0.51 -7.48
CA VAL A 70 -4.24 -0.68 -6.61
C VAL A 70 -3.96 -1.92 -7.45
N ARG A 71 -3.54 -3.00 -6.81
CA ARG A 71 -3.39 -4.33 -7.41
C ARG A 71 -4.24 -5.35 -6.66
N LEU A 72 -4.60 -6.43 -7.34
CA LEU A 72 -5.34 -7.55 -6.77
C LEU A 72 -4.52 -8.83 -6.86
N VAL A 73 -4.35 -9.49 -5.74
CA VAL A 73 -3.75 -10.82 -5.63
C VAL A 73 -4.81 -11.79 -5.13
N LYS A 74 -5.00 -12.90 -5.83
CA LYS A 74 -5.99 -13.94 -5.51
C LYS A 74 -5.28 -15.16 -4.94
N ILE A 75 -5.75 -15.64 -3.79
CA ILE A 75 -5.20 -16.80 -3.08
C ILE A 75 -6.28 -17.85 -2.89
N ASP A 76 -6.11 -19.01 -3.53
CA ASP A 76 -6.96 -20.18 -3.31
C ASP A 76 -6.60 -20.82 -1.96
N VAL A 77 -7.52 -20.80 -0.99
CA VAL A 77 -7.25 -21.32 0.36
C VAL A 77 -7.06 -22.82 0.42
N ASP A 78 -7.64 -23.56 -0.51
CA ASP A 78 -7.49 -25.02 -0.56
C ASP A 78 -6.06 -25.41 -0.97
N LYS A 79 -5.44 -24.62 -1.83
CA LYS A 79 -4.06 -24.81 -2.29
C LYS A 79 -3.04 -24.15 -1.36
N ASN A 80 -3.46 -23.21 -0.51
CA ASN A 80 -2.59 -22.39 0.33
C ASN A 80 -3.03 -22.42 1.79
N GLN A 81 -3.30 -23.61 2.32
CA GLN A 81 -3.84 -23.81 3.68
C GLN A 81 -2.94 -23.25 4.77
N GLN A 82 -1.62 -23.35 4.61
CA GLN A 82 -0.65 -22.83 5.56
C GLN A 82 -0.72 -21.29 5.63
N LEU A 83 -0.78 -20.61 4.49
CA LEU A 83 -0.93 -19.17 4.43
C LEU A 83 -2.27 -18.72 5.01
N ALA A 84 -3.37 -19.41 4.65
CA ALA A 84 -4.69 -19.12 5.21
C ALA A 84 -4.71 -19.25 6.74
N ALA A 85 -4.04 -20.26 7.30
CA ALA A 85 -3.90 -20.44 8.74
C ALA A 85 -3.07 -19.33 9.39
N GLN A 86 -1.94 -18.93 8.79
CA GLN A 86 -1.10 -17.82 9.26
C GLN A 86 -1.85 -16.49 9.26
N MET A 87 -2.66 -16.24 8.24
CA MET A 87 -3.52 -15.07 8.12
C MET A 87 -4.80 -15.17 8.95
N ARG A 88 -5.00 -16.28 9.67
CA ARG A 88 -6.18 -16.56 10.50
C ARG A 88 -7.49 -16.45 9.73
N ILE A 89 -7.49 -16.93 8.49
CA ILE A 89 -8.69 -16.97 7.66
C ILE A 89 -9.65 -18.03 8.22
N GLN A 90 -10.76 -17.58 8.80
CA GLN A 90 -11.78 -18.48 9.39
C GLN A 90 -12.98 -18.66 8.48
N SER A 91 -13.22 -17.72 7.58
CA SER A 91 -14.30 -17.76 6.61
C SER A 91 -13.88 -17.10 5.30
N ILE A 92 -14.50 -17.50 4.20
CA ILE A 92 -14.27 -16.93 2.86
C ILE A 92 -15.61 -16.50 2.24
N PRO A 93 -15.61 -15.47 1.37
CA PRO A 93 -14.43 -14.68 0.97
C PRO A 93 -13.89 -13.83 2.11
N ALA A 94 -12.59 -13.68 2.16
CA ALA A 94 -11.90 -12.75 3.05
C ALA A 94 -10.96 -11.87 2.23
N VAL A 95 -11.09 -10.57 2.34
CA VAL A 95 -10.32 -9.59 1.57
C VAL A 95 -9.53 -8.72 2.52
N PHE A 96 -8.23 -8.58 2.26
CA PHE A 96 -7.33 -7.72 3.01
C PHE A 96 -6.64 -6.73 2.08
N ALA A 97 -6.42 -5.51 2.56
CA ALA A 97 -5.62 -4.51 1.88
C ALA A 97 -4.28 -4.35 2.58
N PHE A 98 -3.21 -4.38 1.81
CA PHE A 98 -1.83 -4.17 2.26
C PHE A 98 -1.28 -2.87 1.70
N VAL A 99 -0.64 -2.09 2.56
CA VAL A 99 0.11 -0.88 2.23
C VAL A 99 1.42 -0.92 3.03
N ASP A 100 2.54 -0.63 2.40
CA ASP A 100 3.87 -0.67 3.02
C ASP A 100 4.20 -1.96 3.77
N GLY A 101 3.79 -3.09 3.20
CA GLY A 101 4.02 -4.42 3.75
C GLY A 101 3.12 -4.81 4.91
N ARG A 102 2.10 -4.02 5.25
CA ARG A 102 1.20 -4.25 6.40
C ARG A 102 -0.26 -4.30 5.98
N PRO A 103 -1.07 -5.14 6.63
CA PRO A 103 -2.51 -5.08 6.47
C PRO A 103 -3.05 -3.79 7.10
N VAL A 104 -3.81 -3.00 6.33
CA VAL A 104 -4.36 -1.71 6.77
C VAL A 104 -5.87 -1.68 6.83
N ASP A 105 -6.55 -2.51 6.05
CA ASP A 105 -8.01 -2.59 5.96
C ASP A 105 -8.42 -3.99 5.49
N GLY A 106 -9.68 -4.34 5.59
CA GLY A 106 -10.20 -5.60 5.10
C GLY A 106 -11.68 -5.78 5.38
N PHE A 107 -12.27 -6.79 4.76
CA PHE A 107 -13.65 -7.22 5.03
C PHE A 107 -13.81 -8.72 4.79
N MET A 108 -14.87 -9.29 5.34
CA MET A 108 -15.26 -10.68 5.14
C MET A 108 -16.66 -10.75 4.53
N GLY A 109 -16.87 -11.78 3.70
CA GLY A 109 -18.12 -11.97 2.99
C GLY A 109 -18.22 -11.13 1.71
N ALA A 110 -19.27 -11.37 0.93
CA ALA A 110 -19.54 -10.61 -0.28
C ALA A 110 -20.09 -9.23 0.07
N LEU A 111 -19.64 -8.22 -0.65
CA LEU A 111 -20.11 -6.84 -0.56
C LEU A 111 -20.79 -6.42 -1.86
N PRO A 112 -21.73 -5.47 -1.83
CA PRO A 112 -22.27 -4.82 -3.02
C PRO A 112 -21.16 -4.06 -3.77
N GLU A 113 -21.28 -3.94 -5.10
CA GLU A 113 -20.32 -3.23 -5.95
C GLU A 113 -19.99 -1.81 -5.45
N SER A 114 -20.99 -1.09 -4.94
CA SER A 114 -20.80 0.27 -4.39
C SER A 114 -19.85 0.30 -3.19
N GLN A 115 -19.92 -0.70 -2.31
CA GLN A 115 -19.03 -0.79 -1.15
C GLN A 115 -17.63 -1.26 -1.54
N ILE A 116 -17.52 -2.16 -2.52
CA ILE A 116 -16.23 -2.57 -3.10
C ILE A 116 -15.54 -1.35 -3.71
N LYS A 117 -16.27 -0.56 -4.50
CA LYS A 117 -15.74 0.66 -5.09
C LYS A 117 -15.26 1.65 -4.03
N GLN A 118 -16.04 1.90 -2.99
CA GLN A 118 -15.63 2.78 -1.87
C GLN A 118 -14.36 2.26 -1.16
N PHE A 119 -14.25 0.96 -0.96
CA PHE A 119 -13.07 0.33 -0.38
C PHE A 119 -11.83 0.60 -1.24
N ILE A 120 -11.93 0.38 -2.54
CA ILE A 120 -10.84 0.63 -3.49
C ILE A 120 -10.51 2.12 -3.61
N ASP A 121 -11.51 2.99 -3.67
CA ASP A 121 -11.31 4.44 -3.76
C ASP A 121 -10.57 4.98 -2.51
N ARG A 122 -10.87 4.46 -1.32
CA ARG A 122 -10.12 4.80 -0.09
C ARG A 122 -8.65 4.40 -0.18
N LEU A 123 -8.39 3.19 -0.68
CA LEU A 123 -7.00 2.69 -0.84
C LEU A 123 -6.26 3.47 -1.91
N ALA A 124 -6.89 3.71 -3.05
CA ALA A 124 -6.30 4.43 -4.17
C ALA A 124 -6.02 5.91 -3.84
N GLY A 125 -6.88 6.53 -3.03
CA GLY A 125 -6.71 7.90 -2.55
C GLY A 125 -5.78 7.98 -1.34
N GLY A 126 -5.86 7.02 -0.42
CA GLY A 126 -5.15 7.06 0.86
C GLY A 126 -3.62 6.94 0.73
N ALA A 127 -3.12 6.08 -0.14
CA ALA A 127 -1.67 5.93 -0.34
C ALA A 127 -1.04 7.17 -1.00
N GLY A 128 -1.72 7.75 -2.01
CA GLY A 128 -1.27 8.97 -2.67
C GLY A 128 -1.39 10.20 -1.75
N ALA A 129 -2.53 10.35 -1.09
CA ALA A 129 -2.78 11.48 -0.20
C ALA A 129 -1.87 11.45 1.04
N ALA A 130 -1.62 10.26 1.61
CA ALA A 130 -0.69 10.13 2.73
C ALA A 130 0.75 10.44 2.32
N ALA A 131 1.20 9.97 1.15
CA ALA A 131 2.54 10.27 0.63
C ALA A 131 2.69 11.78 0.34
N GLU A 132 1.71 12.41 -0.30
CA GLU A 132 1.72 13.86 -0.54
C GLU A 132 1.72 14.66 0.77
N GLN A 133 0.93 14.22 1.75
CA GLN A 133 0.90 14.85 3.08
C GLN A 133 2.24 14.72 3.80
N ILE A 134 2.88 13.56 3.75
CA ILE A 134 4.22 13.35 4.33
C ILE A 134 5.25 14.24 3.66
N GLU A 135 5.29 14.31 2.32
CA GLU A 135 6.24 15.17 1.60
C GLU A 135 6.00 16.66 1.89
N ALA A 136 4.75 17.10 2.01
CA ALA A 136 4.42 18.47 2.40
C ALA A 136 4.91 18.79 3.82
N LEU A 137 4.67 17.90 4.78
CA LEU A 137 5.14 18.08 6.16
C LEU A 137 6.67 18.02 6.28
N LEU A 138 7.33 17.16 5.49
CA LEU A 138 8.80 17.12 5.40
C LEU A 138 9.37 18.44 4.86
N ALA A 139 8.73 19.01 3.85
CA ALA A 139 9.13 20.31 3.28
C ALA A 139 8.97 21.43 4.30
N GLU A 140 7.83 21.51 4.98
CA GLU A 140 7.56 22.49 6.03
C GLU A 140 8.53 22.38 7.20
N ALA A 141 8.81 21.15 7.66
CA ALA A 141 9.78 20.90 8.72
C ALA A 141 11.22 21.33 8.34
N ASN A 142 11.63 21.06 7.09
CA ASN A 142 12.93 21.52 6.60
C ASN A 142 12.99 23.05 6.47
N GLU A 143 11.91 23.71 6.06
CA GLU A 143 11.83 25.18 6.02
C GLU A 143 11.93 25.77 7.44
N ALA A 144 11.26 25.17 8.42
CA ALA A 144 11.37 25.58 9.82
C ALA A 144 12.82 25.51 10.34
N LEU A 145 13.59 24.49 9.96
CA LEU A 145 15.03 24.40 10.26
C LEU A 145 15.82 25.55 9.62
N GLN A 146 15.52 25.90 8.36
CA GLN A 146 16.19 27.00 7.66
C GLN A 146 15.87 28.37 8.28
N MET A 147 14.66 28.51 8.84
CA MET A 147 14.22 29.72 9.57
C MET A 147 14.72 29.78 11.01
N ASN A 148 15.65 28.90 11.39
CA ASN A 148 16.20 28.79 12.74
C ASN A 148 15.11 28.49 13.82
N ASN A 149 14.12 27.70 13.44
CA ASN A 149 13.05 27.22 14.34
C ASN A 149 13.15 25.67 14.50
N PRO A 150 14.16 25.18 15.21
CA PRO A 150 14.35 23.73 15.37
C PRO A 150 13.26 23.07 16.22
N GLY A 151 12.62 23.80 17.15
CA GLY A 151 11.52 23.28 17.94
C GLY A 151 10.29 22.94 17.06
N GLY A 152 9.86 23.88 16.21
CA GLY A 152 8.77 23.64 15.27
C GLY A 152 9.07 22.51 14.27
N ALA A 153 10.31 22.45 13.79
CA ALA A 153 10.75 21.36 12.93
C ALA A 153 10.67 19.99 13.62
N ALA A 154 11.11 19.90 14.87
CA ALA A 154 11.07 18.67 15.66
C ALA A 154 9.63 18.16 15.85
N GLU A 155 8.68 19.05 16.11
CA GLU A 155 7.26 18.69 16.23
C GLU A 155 6.69 18.10 14.92
N LEU A 156 7.00 18.70 13.79
CA LEU A 156 6.56 18.23 12.48
C LEU A 156 7.16 16.85 12.14
N PHE A 157 8.46 16.66 12.31
CA PHE A 157 9.10 15.36 12.08
C PHE A 157 8.58 14.28 13.04
N ALA A 158 8.38 14.60 14.32
CA ALA A 158 7.79 13.69 15.29
C ALA A 158 6.35 13.34 14.92
N GLY A 159 5.55 14.27 14.45
CA GLY A 159 4.19 14.05 13.97
C GLY A 159 4.13 13.05 12.81
N ILE A 160 5.04 13.14 11.84
CA ILE A 160 5.15 12.17 10.76
C ILE A 160 5.41 10.77 11.31
N LEU A 161 6.39 10.63 12.21
CA LEU A 161 6.78 9.34 12.77
C LEU A 161 5.72 8.72 13.69
N GLN A 162 4.93 9.53 14.39
CA GLN A 162 3.93 9.04 15.33
C GLN A 162 2.59 8.72 14.68
N GLN A 163 2.19 9.48 13.65
CA GLN A 163 0.84 9.44 13.13
C GLN A 163 0.71 8.92 11.69
N LEU A 164 1.75 9.07 10.88
CA LEU A 164 1.70 8.78 9.45
C LEU A 164 2.59 7.62 9.03
N ASP A 165 3.88 7.68 9.33
CA ASP A 165 4.87 6.69 8.92
C ASP A 165 6.00 6.54 9.95
N PRO A 166 5.89 5.58 10.88
CA PRO A 166 6.89 5.35 11.93
C PRO A 166 8.29 4.97 11.43
N GLU A 167 8.41 4.52 10.19
CA GLU A 167 9.67 4.08 9.58
C GLU A 167 10.23 5.10 8.58
N ASN A 168 9.69 6.31 8.52
CA ASN A 168 10.12 7.33 7.59
C ASN A 168 11.55 7.81 7.87
N ALA A 169 12.50 7.35 7.06
CA ALA A 169 13.92 7.66 7.24
C ALA A 169 14.23 9.17 7.14
N LYS A 170 13.50 9.92 6.28
CA LYS A 170 13.68 11.37 6.13
C LYS A 170 13.22 12.12 7.39
N ALA A 171 12.07 11.72 7.95
CA ALA A 171 11.54 12.31 9.17
C ALA A 171 12.43 11.98 10.38
N PHE A 172 12.93 10.76 10.48
CA PHE A 172 13.85 10.35 11.54
C PHE A 172 15.17 11.15 11.50
N ALA A 173 15.80 11.24 10.33
CA ALA A 173 17.01 12.04 10.15
C ALA A 173 16.77 13.54 10.41
N GLY A 174 15.60 14.05 10.02
CA GLY A 174 15.18 15.42 10.27
C GLY A 174 14.99 15.73 11.75
N LEU A 175 14.37 14.81 12.48
CA LEU A 175 14.17 14.93 13.93
C LEU A 175 15.50 15.01 14.68
N ILE A 176 16.47 14.15 14.33
CA ILE A 176 17.81 14.20 14.90
C ILE A 176 18.48 15.54 14.64
N ARG A 177 18.42 16.07 13.40
CA ARG A 177 18.98 17.39 13.06
C ARG A 177 18.34 18.52 13.86
N ALA A 178 17.01 18.46 14.03
CA ALA A 178 16.30 19.46 14.81
C ALA A 178 16.68 19.42 16.30
N GLN A 179 16.84 18.22 16.88
CA GLN A 179 17.28 18.06 18.27
C GLN A 179 18.70 18.54 18.51
N LEU A 180 19.63 18.27 17.57
CA LEU A 180 21.00 18.80 17.64
C LEU A 180 21.02 20.32 17.58
N ALA A 181 20.23 20.93 16.69
CA ALA A 181 20.13 22.39 16.57
C ALA A 181 19.52 23.05 17.83
N MET A 182 18.67 22.35 18.59
CA MET A 182 18.20 22.83 19.90
C MET A 182 19.25 22.74 20.99
N GLY A 183 20.13 21.72 20.93
CA GLY A 183 21.22 21.52 21.91
C GLY A 183 22.39 22.50 21.70
N ASP A 184 22.59 23.01 20.51
CA ASP A 184 23.64 23.98 20.19
C ASP A 184 23.21 25.44 20.52
N ALA A 185 21.99 25.64 21.03
CA ALA A 185 21.44 26.97 21.36
C ALA A 185 21.63 27.37 22.85
N GLU A 186 22.35 26.57 23.65
CA GLU A 186 22.85 26.89 24.99
C GLU A 186 24.36 27.26 24.87
#